data_c7897a4817b7aefb0ff9d519b0d965eb
#
_entry.id   c7897a4817b7aefb0ff9d519b0d965eb
#
_cell.length_a   1.000
_cell.length_b   1.000
_cell.length_c   1.000
_cell.angle_alpha   90.00
_cell.angle_beta   90.00
_cell.angle_gamma   90.00
#
_symmetry.space_group_name_H-M   'P 1'
#
loop_
_entity.id
_entity.type
_entity.pdbx_description
1 polymer ?
#
loop_
_entity_poly.entity_id
_entity_poly.type
_entity_poly.pdbx_seq_one_letter_code
_entity_poly.pdbx_strand_id
1 'polypeptide(L)'
;MNNNLYKKLLWGTGFVIVAVILTLFIMSQTYIQNLVYHERLNQMEEVTHQMFRSLEDVIDTHWSEVNVQCNYLYYTPLKTDTEFYRYLKKLSELSNYHERQIELVAVDSAGHYYTENGRMGLLRGMKYLESAPQRVSYVSNSLTVDDSRMVFLEKLSTPITLQSGEKEITLCYFGISQSMTQLNDYFRCDAYENNNSVYVLDNDGFKLFNANDTELLKGHNVYTCLLYTSPS
;
A
#
# COMPACT_ATOMS: atom_id res chain seq x y z
N MET A 1 -25.22 -11.62 -78.53
CA MET A 1 -25.27 -10.64 -77.41
C MET A 1 -24.11 -10.91 -76.43
N ASN A 2 -23.33 -9.90 -76.14
CA ASN A 2 -21.93 -9.93 -75.74
C ASN A 2 -21.70 -10.60 -74.33
N ASN A 3 -21.33 -11.87 -74.33
CA ASN A 3 -20.99 -12.65 -73.14
C ASN A 3 -19.85 -12.03 -72.33
N ASN A 4 -19.01 -11.22 -72.97
CA ASN A 4 -17.91 -10.52 -72.33
C ASN A 4 -18.35 -9.26 -71.49
N LEU A 5 -19.45 -8.65 -71.92
CA LEU A 5 -19.96 -7.48 -71.19
C LEU A 5 -20.65 -7.90 -69.89
N TYR A 6 -21.39 -8.98 -69.94
CA TYR A 6 -22.06 -9.58 -68.79
C TYR A 6 -21.04 -10.08 -67.72
N LYS A 7 -19.98 -10.73 -68.16
CA LYS A 7 -18.89 -11.16 -67.27
C LYS A 7 -18.18 -9.96 -66.61
N LYS A 8 -17.88 -8.92 -67.36
CA LYS A 8 -17.26 -7.71 -66.78
C LYS A 8 -18.17 -7.01 -65.75
N LEU A 9 -19.48 -6.95 -66.03
CA LEU A 9 -20.44 -6.36 -65.12
C LEU A 9 -20.57 -7.21 -63.84
N LEU A 10 -20.61 -8.53 -63.95
CA LEU A 10 -20.68 -9.46 -62.82
C LEU A 10 -19.42 -9.37 -61.92
N TRP A 11 -18.23 -9.27 -62.54
CA TRP A 11 -16.99 -9.08 -61.80
C TRP A 11 -16.91 -7.72 -61.13
N GLY A 12 -17.36 -6.64 -61.78
CA GLY A 12 -17.42 -5.30 -61.23
C GLY A 12 -18.34 -5.20 -60.02
N THR A 13 -19.57 -5.75 -60.12
CA THR A 13 -20.53 -5.77 -59.01
C THR A 13 -20.04 -6.63 -57.86
N GLY A 14 -19.43 -7.82 -58.13
CA GLY A 14 -18.83 -8.66 -57.12
C GLY A 14 -17.72 -7.99 -56.36
N PHE A 15 -16.83 -7.28 -57.04
CA PHE A 15 -15.74 -6.53 -56.42
C PHE A 15 -16.26 -5.42 -55.49
N VAL A 16 -17.30 -4.65 -55.93
CA VAL A 16 -17.91 -3.61 -55.10
C VAL A 16 -18.51 -4.20 -53.82
N ILE A 17 -19.23 -5.32 -53.92
CA ILE A 17 -19.85 -5.98 -52.78
C ILE A 17 -18.76 -6.44 -51.80
N VAL A 18 -17.68 -7.06 -52.27
CA VAL A 18 -16.57 -7.48 -51.42
C VAL A 18 -15.90 -6.29 -50.76
N ALA A 19 -15.67 -5.19 -51.47
CA ALA A 19 -15.09 -3.98 -50.92
C ALA A 19 -15.95 -3.36 -49.80
N VAL A 20 -17.27 -3.34 -49.99
CA VAL A 20 -18.22 -2.86 -48.95
C VAL A 20 -18.21 -3.76 -47.71
N ILE A 21 -18.24 -5.06 -47.92
CA ILE A 21 -18.18 -6.01 -46.78
C ILE A 21 -16.87 -5.82 -46.02
N LEU A 22 -15.74 -5.69 -46.70
CA LEU A 22 -14.42 -5.52 -46.08
C LEU A 22 -14.32 -4.21 -45.29
N THR A 23 -14.85 -3.11 -45.83
CA THR A 23 -14.91 -1.84 -45.09
C THR A 23 -15.79 -1.90 -43.88
N LEU A 24 -16.96 -2.51 -43.96
CA LEU A 24 -17.84 -2.72 -42.82
C LEU A 24 -17.19 -3.60 -41.73
N PHE A 25 -16.46 -4.64 -42.13
CA PHE A 25 -15.73 -5.49 -41.23
C PHE A 25 -14.63 -4.73 -40.49
N ILE A 26 -13.82 -3.94 -41.19
CA ILE A 26 -12.78 -3.11 -40.59
C ILE A 26 -13.37 -2.09 -39.59
N MET A 27 -14.45 -1.39 -40.01
CA MET A 27 -15.14 -0.43 -39.13
C MET A 27 -15.70 -1.11 -37.87
N SER A 28 -16.30 -2.29 -38.02
CA SER A 28 -16.82 -3.09 -36.88
C SER A 28 -15.69 -3.50 -35.92
N GLN A 29 -14.55 -3.96 -36.45
CA GLN A 29 -13.40 -4.35 -35.62
C GLN A 29 -12.85 -3.14 -34.83
N THR A 30 -12.71 -2.00 -35.50
CA THR A 30 -12.22 -0.77 -34.82
C THR A 30 -13.19 -0.30 -33.74
N TYR A 31 -14.50 -0.37 -34.01
CA TYR A 31 -15.52 0.00 -33.04
C TYR A 31 -15.52 -0.91 -31.83
N ILE A 32 -15.44 -2.23 -32.04
CA ILE A 32 -15.39 -3.22 -30.96
C ILE A 32 -14.12 -3.03 -30.12
N GLN A 33 -12.96 -2.83 -30.75
CA GLN A 33 -11.71 -2.59 -30.03
C GLN A 33 -11.79 -1.34 -29.16
N ASN A 34 -12.32 -0.23 -29.66
CA ASN A 34 -12.51 0.99 -28.88
C ASN A 34 -13.49 0.79 -27.74
N LEU A 35 -14.59 0.08 -27.95
CA LEU A 35 -15.56 -0.23 -26.90
C LEU A 35 -14.94 -1.06 -25.78
N VAL A 36 -14.23 -2.14 -26.14
CA VAL A 36 -13.53 -3.00 -25.18
C VAL A 36 -12.43 -2.23 -24.43
N TYR A 37 -11.73 -1.36 -25.10
CA TYR A 37 -10.69 -0.53 -24.48
C TYR A 37 -11.30 0.42 -23.42
N HIS A 38 -12.36 1.13 -23.76
CA HIS A 38 -13.05 2.01 -22.80
C HIS A 38 -13.65 1.26 -21.63
N GLU A 39 -14.24 0.10 -21.89
CA GLU A 39 -14.80 -0.74 -20.82
C GLU A 39 -13.70 -1.22 -19.85
N ARG A 40 -12.54 -1.63 -20.37
CA ARG A 40 -11.39 -2.01 -19.55
C ARG A 40 -10.85 -0.86 -18.72
N LEU A 41 -10.78 0.36 -19.29
CA LEU A 41 -10.36 1.54 -18.54
C LEU A 41 -11.31 1.84 -17.39
N ASN A 42 -12.61 1.82 -17.64
CA ASN A 42 -13.62 2.06 -16.59
C ASN A 42 -13.53 1.00 -15.46
N GLN A 43 -13.36 -0.27 -15.83
CA GLN A 43 -13.16 -1.34 -14.85
C GLN A 43 -11.89 -1.15 -14.03
N MET A 44 -10.79 -0.75 -14.67
CA MET A 44 -9.54 -0.46 -13.95
C MET A 44 -9.70 0.72 -12.98
N GLU A 45 -10.39 1.77 -13.38
CA GLU A 45 -10.67 2.93 -12.54
C GLU A 45 -11.52 2.53 -11.32
N GLU A 46 -12.56 1.75 -11.52
CA GLU A 46 -13.42 1.26 -10.44
C GLU A 46 -12.66 0.37 -9.45
N VAL A 47 -11.86 -0.58 -9.96
CA VAL A 47 -11.01 -1.44 -9.12
C VAL A 47 -10.01 -0.60 -8.33
N THR A 48 -9.37 0.38 -8.96
CA THR A 48 -8.43 1.29 -8.29
C THR A 48 -9.12 2.08 -7.18
N HIS A 49 -10.32 2.60 -7.42
CA HIS A 49 -11.10 3.29 -6.40
C HIS A 49 -11.49 2.38 -5.23
N GLN A 50 -11.88 1.14 -5.49
CA GLN A 50 -12.18 0.17 -4.43
C GLN A 50 -10.96 -0.14 -3.58
N MET A 51 -9.80 -0.34 -4.22
CA MET A 51 -8.54 -0.59 -3.52
C MET A 51 -8.11 0.62 -2.67
N PHE A 52 -8.27 1.83 -3.21
CA PHE A 52 -7.96 3.06 -2.47
C PHE A 52 -8.83 3.21 -1.22
N ARG A 53 -10.14 2.98 -1.33
CA ARG A 53 -11.04 2.99 -0.17
C ARG A 53 -10.67 1.93 0.86
N SER A 54 -10.34 0.74 0.40
CA SER A 54 -9.89 -0.33 1.31
C SER A 54 -8.60 0.06 2.05
N LEU A 55 -7.68 0.75 1.38
CA LEU A 55 -6.48 1.29 2.01
C LEU A 55 -6.81 2.37 3.05
N GLU A 56 -7.68 3.31 2.71
CA GLU A 56 -8.13 4.35 3.65
C GLU A 56 -8.75 3.71 4.89
N ASP A 57 -9.66 2.75 4.72
CA ASP A 57 -10.31 2.05 5.83
C ASP A 57 -9.31 1.34 6.74
N VAL A 58 -8.28 0.71 6.18
CA VAL A 58 -7.20 0.05 6.95
C VAL A 58 -6.38 1.09 7.72
N ILE A 59 -5.99 2.19 7.07
CA ILE A 59 -5.22 3.27 7.69
C ILE A 59 -6.03 3.92 8.81
N ASP A 60 -7.30 4.22 8.60
CA ASP A 60 -8.18 4.83 9.59
C ASP A 60 -8.43 3.89 10.78
N THR A 61 -8.56 2.59 10.52
CA THR A 61 -8.65 1.57 11.56
C THR A 61 -7.39 1.57 12.43
N HIS A 62 -6.20 1.60 11.83
CA HIS A 62 -4.95 1.64 12.58
C HIS A 62 -4.80 2.92 13.39
N TRP A 63 -5.16 4.08 12.83
CA TRP A 63 -5.14 5.33 13.57
C TRP A 63 -6.13 5.33 14.73
N SER A 64 -7.30 4.74 14.55
CA SER A 64 -8.27 4.56 15.63
C SER A 64 -7.73 3.67 16.75
N GLU A 65 -7.09 2.55 16.39
CA GLU A 65 -6.45 1.65 17.34
C GLU A 65 -5.33 2.36 18.11
N VAL A 66 -4.43 3.05 17.42
CA VAL A 66 -3.33 3.81 18.05
C VAL A 66 -3.87 4.83 19.04
N ASN A 67 -4.88 5.60 18.64
CA ASN A 67 -5.49 6.62 19.51
C ASN A 67 -6.10 5.99 20.78
N VAL A 68 -6.81 4.88 20.63
CA VAL A 68 -7.38 4.13 21.78
C VAL A 68 -6.28 3.65 22.71
N GLN A 69 -5.18 3.11 22.17
CA GLN A 69 -4.07 2.61 22.97
C GLN A 69 -3.29 3.74 23.65
N CYS A 70 -3.07 4.86 22.99
CA CYS A 70 -2.46 6.04 23.59
C CYS A 70 -3.30 6.54 24.79
N ASN A 71 -4.63 6.54 24.67
CA ASN A 71 -5.52 6.92 25.75
C ASN A 71 -5.44 5.93 26.93
N TYR A 72 -5.43 4.62 26.68
CA TYR A 72 -5.25 3.63 27.74
C TYR A 72 -3.90 3.78 28.43
N LEU A 73 -2.84 3.99 27.66
CA LEU A 73 -1.49 4.17 28.18
C LEU A 73 -1.39 5.41 29.09
N TYR A 74 -2.08 6.51 28.72
CA TYR A 74 -2.14 7.72 29.53
C TYR A 74 -2.70 7.49 30.94
N TYR A 75 -3.73 6.63 31.08
CA TYR A 75 -4.33 6.31 32.37
C TYR A 75 -3.66 5.16 33.13
N THR A 76 -2.65 4.54 32.54
CA THR A 76 -1.95 3.40 33.15
C THR A 76 -0.68 3.89 33.86
N PRO A 77 -0.57 3.81 35.19
CA PRO A 77 0.62 4.26 35.92
C PRO A 77 1.76 3.26 35.72
N LEU A 78 2.61 3.49 34.74
CA LEU A 78 3.81 2.70 34.45
C LEU A 78 5.04 3.44 35.01
N LYS A 79 5.87 2.72 35.77
CA LYS A 79 7.08 3.28 36.40
C LYS A 79 8.36 2.59 35.93
N THR A 80 8.25 1.33 35.54
CA THR A 80 9.42 0.53 35.19
C THR A 80 9.27 -0.05 33.76
N ASP A 81 10.40 -0.36 33.14
CA ASP A 81 10.44 -1.04 31.84
C ASP A 81 9.74 -2.41 31.90
N THR A 82 9.92 -3.14 32.99
CA THR A 82 9.29 -4.46 33.21
C THR A 82 7.76 -4.38 33.26
N GLU A 83 7.22 -3.32 33.91
CA GLU A 83 5.77 -3.06 33.89
C GLU A 83 5.28 -2.71 32.51
N PHE A 84 6.05 -1.91 31.79
CA PHE A 84 5.75 -1.50 30.43
C PHE A 84 5.72 -2.71 29.48
N TYR A 85 6.73 -3.57 29.45
CA TYR A 85 6.73 -4.77 28.62
C TYR A 85 5.60 -5.74 28.95
N ARG A 86 5.29 -5.88 30.23
CA ARG A 86 4.13 -6.69 30.65
C ARG A 86 2.81 -6.10 30.15
N TYR A 87 2.69 -4.79 30.18
CA TYR A 87 1.54 -4.06 29.64
C TYR A 87 1.41 -4.28 28.12
N LEU A 88 2.50 -4.09 27.36
CA LEU A 88 2.51 -4.32 25.91
C LEU A 88 2.09 -5.75 25.57
N LYS A 89 2.65 -6.74 26.25
CA LYS A 89 2.33 -8.15 26.03
C LYS A 89 0.85 -8.44 26.29
N LYS A 90 0.33 -7.98 27.41
CA LYS A 90 -1.09 -8.15 27.75
C LYS A 90 -2.00 -7.47 26.72
N LEU A 91 -1.63 -6.31 26.26
CA LEU A 91 -2.38 -5.56 25.25
C LEU A 91 -2.38 -6.28 23.90
N SER A 92 -1.23 -6.79 23.47
CA SER A 92 -1.08 -7.59 22.25
C SER A 92 -1.94 -8.85 22.28
N GLU A 93 -1.96 -9.56 23.42
CA GLU A 93 -2.80 -10.74 23.62
C GLU A 93 -4.31 -10.41 23.55
N LEU A 94 -4.74 -9.34 24.22
CA LEU A 94 -6.16 -8.93 24.26
C LEU A 94 -6.68 -8.47 22.90
N SER A 95 -5.83 -7.91 22.06
CA SER A 95 -6.18 -7.36 20.76
C SER A 95 -5.92 -8.32 19.60
N ASN A 96 -5.48 -9.57 19.88
CA ASN A 96 -5.10 -10.58 18.90
C ASN A 96 -4.09 -10.04 17.84
N TYR A 97 -3.18 -9.18 18.27
CA TYR A 97 -2.23 -8.53 17.37
C TYR A 97 -1.27 -9.52 16.71
N HIS A 98 -0.93 -10.62 17.39
CA HIS A 98 -0.10 -11.68 16.81
C HIS A 98 -0.72 -12.32 15.58
N GLU A 99 -2.03 -12.60 15.60
CA GLU A 99 -2.75 -13.18 14.46
C GLU A 99 -2.82 -12.18 13.28
N ARG A 100 -2.88 -10.90 13.59
CA ARG A 100 -2.91 -9.79 12.63
C ARG A 100 -1.51 -9.33 12.21
N GLN A 101 -0.44 -9.97 12.68
CA GLN A 101 0.96 -9.59 12.46
C GLN A 101 1.23 -8.10 12.77
N ILE A 102 0.54 -7.58 13.78
CA ILE A 102 0.72 -6.24 14.30
C ILE A 102 1.63 -6.34 15.53
N GLU A 103 2.58 -5.43 15.64
CA GLU A 103 3.42 -5.25 16.83
C GLU A 103 3.19 -3.87 17.44
N LEU A 104 3.14 -3.81 18.75
CA LEU A 104 3.14 -2.54 19.49
C LEU A 104 4.54 -1.94 19.49
N VAL A 105 4.63 -0.65 19.26
CA VAL A 105 5.89 0.08 19.18
C VAL A 105 5.81 1.36 20.02
N ALA A 106 6.77 1.53 20.89
CA ALA A 106 6.99 2.81 21.58
C ALA A 106 8.34 3.38 21.14
N VAL A 107 8.47 4.71 21.13
CA VAL A 107 9.68 5.38 20.69
C VAL A 107 10.06 6.45 21.71
N ASP A 108 11.35 6.47 22.09
CA ASP A 108 11.89 7.50 22.99
C ASP A 108 12.32 8.76 22.24
N SER A 109 12.75 9.76 23.01
CA SER A 109 13.21 11.04 22.48
C SER A 109 14.49 10.94 21.64
N ALA A 110 15.25 9.85 21.79
CA ALA A 110 16.46 9.57 21.01
C ALA A 110 16.18 8.72 19.76
N GLY A 111 14.92 8.27 19.59
CA GLY A 111 14.47 7.46 18.49
C GLY A 111 14.74 5.97 18.63
N HIS A 112 15.05 5.51 19.82
CA HIS A 112 15.05 4.08 20.05
C HIS A 112 13.61 3.57 20.14
N TYR A 113 13.37 2.41 19.53
CA TYR A 113 12.08 1.77 19.59
C TYR A 113 12.09 0.58 20.53
N TYR A 114 10.94 0.35 21.16
CA TYR A 114 10.67 -0.71 22.13
C TYR A 114 9.42 -1.45 21.69
N THR A 115 9.47 -2.77 21.61
CA THR A 115 8.33 -3.62 21.25
C THR A 115 7.98 -4.57 22.39
N GLU A 116 6.83 -5.23 22.30
CA GLU A 116 6.37 -6.22 23.26
C GLU A 116 7.32 -7.41 23.44
N ASN A 117 8.12 -7.70 22.40
CA ASN A 117 9.13 -8.76 22.43
C ASN A 117 10.46 -8.32 23.04
N GLY A 118 10.52 -7.13 23.63
CA GLY A 118 11.75 -6.57 24.21
C GLY A 118 12.78 -6.16 23.17
N ARG A 119 12.44 -6.13 21.89
CA ARG A 119 13.33 -5.62 20.85
C ARG A 119 13.61 -4.14 21.09
N MET A 120 14.85 -3.78 20.99
CA MET A 120 15.31 -2.40 21.09
C MET A 120 16.28 -2.11 19.96
N GLY A 121 16.08 -1.01 19.30
CA GLY A 121 16.93 -0.55 18.18
C GLY A 121 16.67 0.90 17.86
N LEU A 122 17.36 1.41 16.85
CA LEU A 122 17.17 2.77 16.36
C LEU A 122 16.24 2.75 15.15
N LEU A 123 15.16 3.51 15.19
CA LEU A 123 14.26 3.69 14.08
C LEU A 123 14.97 4.45 12.95
N ARG A 124 15.21 3.79 11.83
CA ARG A 124 15.78 4.47 10.65
C ARG A 124 14.68 5.30 9.97
N GLY A 125 15.03 6.51 9.58
CA GLY A 125 14.06 7.44 8.96
C GLY A 125 13.53 8.51 9.92
N MET A 126 14.25 8.80 11.00
CA MET A 126 13.89 9.78 12.04
C MET A 126 13.62 11.20 11.55
N LYS A 127 13.90 11.53 10.29
CA LYS A 127 13.52 12.84 9.71
C LYS A 127 12.06 13.21 9.98
N TYR A 128 11.19 12.20 10.01
CA TYR A 128 9.77 12.40 10.29
C TYR A 128 9.47 12.76 11.75
N LEU A 129 10.38 12.43 12.68
CA LEU A 129 10.25 12.77 14.10
C LEU A 129 10.95 14.07 14.47
N GLU A 130 11.87 14.58 13.65
CA GLU A 130 12.61 15.82 13.93
C GLU A 130 11.69 17.04 14.08
N SER A 131 10.60 17.10 13.32
CA SER A 131 9.57 18.14 13.44
C SER A 131 8.58 17.90 14.59
N ALA A 132 8.76 16.80 15.34
CA ALA A 132 7.89 16.36 16.43
C ALA A 132 6.38 16.40 16.09
N PRO A 133 5.96 15.82 14.95
CA PRO A 133 4.57 15.84 14.53
C PRO A 133 3.68 15.06 15.48
N GLN A 134 2.37 15.37 15.48
CA GLN A 134 1.40 14.65 16.31
C GLN A 134 1.23 13.19 15.85
N ARG A 135 1.21 12.97 14.54
CA ARG A 135 1.06 11.65 13.91
C ARG A 135 2.09 11.45 12.82
N VAL A 136 2.63 10.25 12.74
CA VAL A 136 3.60 9.85 11.74
C VAL A 136 3.27 8.45 11.24
N SER A 137 3.21 8.30 9.93
CA SER A 137 3.19 6.98 9.29
C SER A 137 4.30 6.88 8.24
N TYR A 138 5.00 5.76 8.20
CA TYR A 138 6.05 5.51 7.22
C TYR A 138 6.39 4.02 7.15
N VAL A 139 7.08 3.63 6.09
CA VAL A 139 7.58 2.25 5.93
C VAL A 139 8.97 2.14 6.51
N SER A 140 9.17 1.19 7.41
CA SER A 140 10.45 0.92 8.08
C SER A 140 10.92 -0.49 7.83
N ASN A 141 12.21 -0.64 7.48
CA ASN A 141 12.92 -1.91 7.39
C ASN A 141 13.78 -2.19 8.63
N SER A 142 13.67 -1.36 9.68
CA SER A 142 14.52 -1.47 10.86
C SER A 142 13.92 -2.27 11.99
N LEU A 143 12.60 -2.52 11.98
CA LEU A 143 11.91 -3.25 13.04
C LEU A 143 12.09 -4.76 12.96
N THR A 144 12.26 -5.29 11.74
CA THR A 144 12.53 -6.71 11.49
C THR A 144 13.60 -6.86 10.42
N VAL A 145 14.33 -7.98 10.44
CA VAL A 145 15.39 -8.26 9.46
C VAL A 145 14.79 -8.68 8.12
N ASP A 146 13.65 -9.36 8.17
CA ASP A 146 13.09 -10.12 7.04
C ASP A 146 11.83 -9.49 6.43
N ASP A 147 11.27 -8.44 7.06
CA ASP A 147 10.01 -7.83 6.59
C ASP A 147 10.02 -6.31 6.76
N SER A 148 9.59 -5.62 5.71
CA SER A 148 9.28 -4.20 5.80
C SER A 148 7.95 -4.02 6.52
N ARG A 149 7.89 -3.03 7.40
CA ARG A 149 6.70 -2.78 8.21
C ARG A 149 6.21 -1.36 8.02
N MET A 150 4.92 -1.20 7.91
CA MET A 150 4.29 0.13 7.98
C MET A 150 4.08 0.48 9.45
N VAL A 151 4.57 1.64 9.84
CA VAL A 151 4.57 2.11 11.23
C VAL A 151 3.62 3.29 11.35
N PHE A 152 2.78 3.26 12.38
CA PHE A 152 1.85 4.32 12.76
C PHE A 152 2.18 4.75 14.18
N LEU A 153 2.65 5.98 14.36
CA LEU A 153 3.04 6.52 15.66
C LEU A 153 2.25 7.78 15.96
N GLU A 154 1.70 7.85 17.15
CA GLU A 154 1.08 9.04 17.72
C GLU A 154 1.93 9.57 18.87
N LYS A 155 2.12 10.88 18.91
CA LYS A 155 2.85 11.55 19.98
C LYS A 155 2.04 11.47 21.27
N LEU A 156 2.68 11.01 22.33
CA LEU A 156 2.05 10.97 23.65
C LEU A 156 1.82 12.41 24.16
N SER A 157 0.61 12.68 24.63
CA SER A 157 0.25 13.98 25.20
C SER A 157 1.12 14.34 26.41
N THR A 158 1.50 13.30 27.17
CA THR A 158 2.47 13.41 28.26
C THR A 158 3.50 12.30 28.07
N PRO A 159 4.79 12.62 27.90
CA PRO A 159 5.83 11.60 27.83
C PRO A 159 5.85 10.71 29.09
N ILE A 160 6.13 9.44 28.90
CA ILE A 160 6.16 8.46 30.00
C ILE A 160 7.61 8.16 30.32
N THR A 161 8.00 8.45 31.56
CA THR A 161 9.34 8.13 32.05
C THR A 161 9.34 6.80 32.79
N LEU A 162 10.16 5.88 32.33
CA LEU A 162 10.33 4.54 32.87
C LEU A 162 11.72 4.37 33.46
N GLN A 163 11.81 3.70 34.60
CA GLN A 163 13.08 3.31 35.17
C GLN A 163 13.51 1.96 34.62
N SER A 164 14.69 1.90 33.99
CA SER A 164 15.32 0.69 33.46
C SER A 164 16.68 0.49 34.14
N GLY A 165 16.71 -0.21 35.26
CA GLY A 165 17.89 -0.30 36.10
C GLY A 165 18.31 1.08 36.65
N GLU A 166 19.53 1.52 36.30
CA GLU A 166 20.05 2.86 36.64
C GLU A 166 19.71 3.95 35.61
N LYS A 167 19.07 3.61 34.53
CA LYS A 167 18.75 4.54 33.43
C LYS A 167 17.27 4.89 33.41
N GLU A 168 17.01 6.11 32.99
CA GLU A 168 15.66 6.57 32.68
C GLU A 168 15.43 6.56 31.15
N ILE A 169 14.25 6.06 30.75
CA ILE A 169 13.79 6.03 29.36
C ILE A 169 12.55 6.89 29.28
N THR A 170 12.55 7.91 28.44
CA THR A 170 11.39 8.77 28.23
C THR A 170 10.74 8.48 26.88
N LEU A 171 9.60 7.80 26.91
CA LEU A 171 8.80 7.48 25.73
C LEU A 171 8.02 8.71 25.28
N CYS A 172 8.15 9.07 24.02
CA CYS A 172 7.52 10.24 23.42
C CYS A 172 6.43 9.88 22.40
N TYR A 173 6.54 8.72 21.77
CA TYR A 173 5.59 8.21 20.80
C TYR A 173 5.16 6.79 21.15
N PHE A 174 3.93 6.48 20.80
CA PHE A 174 3.39 5.14 20.90
C PHE A 174 2.56 4.82 19.65
N GLY A 175 2.53 3.55 19.27
CA GLY A 175 1.77 3.15 18.10
C GLY A 175 1.91 1.67 17.77
N ILE A 176 1.66 1.37 16.53
CA ILE A 176 1.68 0.02 15.98
C ILE A 176 2.55 -0.06 14.74
N SER A 177 3.04 -1.24 14.45
CA SER A 177 3.65 -1.59 13.17
C SER A 177 2.98 -2.82 12.59
N GLN A 178 2.71 -2.80 11.30
CA GLN A 178 2.11 -3.91 10.57
C GLN A 178 3.04 -4.40 9.46
N SER A 179 3.09 -5.71 9.26
CA SER A 179 3.81 -6.32 8.16
C SER A 179 3.30 -5.82 6.81
N MET A 180 4.23 -5.42 5.92
CA MET A 180 3.89 -5.03 4.55
C MET A 180 3.39 -6.22 3.73
N THR A 181 3.87 -7.43 4.04
CA THR A 181 3.40 -8.67 3.38
C THR A 181 1.91 -8.87 3.63
N GLN A 182 1.46 -8.67 4.87
CA GLN A 182 0.03 -8.79 5.21
C GLN A 182 -0.79 -7.64 4.61
N LEU A 183 -0.27 -6.42 4.59
CA LEU A 183 -0.93 -5.31 3.90
C LEU A 183 -1.09 -5.59 2.40
N ASN A 184 -0.11 -6.23 1.77
CA ASN A 184 -0.22 -6.65 0.37
C ASN A 184 -1.40 -7.59 0.12
N ASP A 185 -1.73 -8.47 1.06
CA ASP A 185 -2.86 -9.38 0.92
C ASP A 185 -4.22 -8.64 0.84
N TYR A 186 -4.35 -7.50 1.50
CA TYR A 186 -5.55 -6.64 1.39
C TYR A 186 -5.68 -5.97 0.01
N PHE A 187 -4.56 -5.78 -0.70
CA PHE A 187 -4.52 -5.11 -2.00
C PHE A 187 -4.31 -6.07 -3.17
N ARG A 188 -4.28 -7.37 -2.89
CA ARG A 188 -4.18 -8.38 -3.91
C ARG A 188 -5.43 -8.34 -4.78
N CYS A 189 -5.25 -7.97 -6.03
CA CYS A 189 -6.31 -7.95 -7.00
C CYS A 189 -6.13 -9.11 -7.95
N ASP A 190 -7.03 -10.10 -7.89
CA ASP A 190 -7.04 -11.25 -8.80
C ASP A 190 -7.68 -10.91 -10.16
N ALA A 191 -8.06 -9.63 -10.38
CA ALA A 191 -8.50 -9.16 -11.68
C ALA A 191 -7.39 -9.36 -12.71
N TYR A 192 -7.77 -9.74 -13.93
CA TYR A 192 -6.87 -9.92 -15.07
C TYR A 192 -5.86 -11.11 -14.95
N GLU A 193 -6.24 -12.20 -14.29
CA GLU A 193 -5.45 -13.45 -14.26
C GLU A 193 -3.99 -13.27 -13.85
N ASN A 194 -3.72 -12.43 -12.83
CA ASN A 194 -2.39 -12.06 -12.34
C ASN A 194 -1.49 -11.29 -13.34
N ASN A 195 -2.03 -10.75 -14.42
CA ASN A 195 -1.30 -9.90 -15.36
C ASN A 195 -1.36 -8.41 -15.03
N ASN A 196 -1.74 -8.06 -13.81
CA ASN A 196 -1.78 -6.69 -13.31
C ASN A 196 -0.73 -6.47 -12.23
N SER A 197 -0.28 -5.24 -12.10
CA SER A 197 0.56 -4.79 -11.00
C SER A 197 -0.05 -3.55 -10.36
N VAL A 198 -0.28 -3.62 -9.06
CA VAL A 198 -0.82 -2.50 -8.28
C VAL A 198 0.30 -1.95 -7.41
N TYR A 199 0.52 -0.66 -7.50
CA TYR A 199 1.56 0.05 -6.75
C TYR A 199 0.93 1.12 -5.88
N VAL A 200 1.39 1.23 -4.64
CA VAL A 200 1.16 2.41 -3.81
C VAL A 200 2.44 3.24 -3.82
N LEU A 201 2.29 4.51 -4.12
CA LEU A 201 3.38 5.46 -4.23
C LEU A 201 3.25 6.51 -3.12
N ASP A 202 4.38 7.03 -2.66
CA ASP A 202 4.38 8.25 -1.86
C ASP A 202 4.21 9.51 -2.74
N ASN A 203 4.15 10.68 -2.11
CA ASN A 203 3.97 11.95 -2.82
C ASN A 203 5.15 12.29 -3.76
N ASP A 204 6.31 11.70 -3.54
CA ASP A 204 7.51 11.89 -4.33
C ASP A 204 7.62 10.84 -5.47
N GLY A 205 6.65 9.93 -5.57
CA GLY A 205 6.59 8.88 -6.58
C GLY A 205 7.46 7.66 -6.28
N PHE A 206 7.95 7.52 -5.07
CA PHE A 206 8.63 6.32 -4.65
C PHE A 206 7.63 5.23 -4.31
N LYS A 207 7.94 4.02 -4.76
CA LYS A 207 7.11 2.85 -4.53
C LYS A 207 7.14 2.46 -3.06
N LEU A 208 6.00 2.50 -2.40
CA LEU A 208 5.82 2.05 -1.03
C LEU A 208 5.65 0.53 -1.00
N PHE A 209 4.78 -0.01 -1.82
CA PHE A 209 4.61 -1.45 -1.99
C PHE A 209 3.94 -1.82 -3.32
N ASN A 210 4.00 -3.11 -3.65
CA ASN A 210 3.37 -3.73 -4.81
C ASN A 210 2.57 -4.95 -4.35
N ALA A 211 1.28 -4.98 -4.66
CA ALA A 211 0.39 -6.04 -4.23
C ALA A 211 0.70 -7.43 -4.85
N ASN A 212 1.41 -7.47 -5.97
CA ASN A 212 1.68 -8.70 -6.70
C ASN A 212 3.15 -9.15 -6.67
N ASP A 213 4.03 -8.40 -5.98
CA ASP A 213 5.46 -8.69 -5.99
C ASP A 213 6.00 -8.76 -4.55
N THR A 214 6.60 -9.88 -4.22
CA THR A 214 7.27 -10.09 -2.93
C THR A 214 8.63 -9.37 -2.86
N GLU A 215 9.18 -8.95 -3.98
CA GLU A 215 10.39 -8.15 -4.02
C GLU A 215 10.05 -6.66 -3.88
N LEU A 216 10.33 -6.12 -2.71
CA LEU A 216 10.42 -4.70 -2.48
C LEU A 216 11.50 -4.11 -3.38
N LEU A 217 11.10 -3.53 -4.50
CA LEU A 217 12.01 -2.76 -5.36
C LEU A 217 12.47 -1.52 -4.59
N LYS A 218 13.55 -1.69 -3.83
CA LYS A 218 14.16 -0.63 -3.04
C LYS A 218 14.57 0.52 -3.98
N GLY A 219 13.93 1.67 -3.82
CA GLY A 219 14.47 2.93 -4.29
C GLY A 219 14.29 3.27 -5.77
N HIS A 220 13.35 2.66 -6.50
CA HIS A 220 13.03 3.08 -7.86
C HIS A 220 11.87 4.08 -7.87
N ASN A 221 12.13 5.26 -8.40
CA ASN A 221 11.10 6.27 -8.63
C ASN A 221 10.27 5.87 -9.87
N VAL A 222 9.00 5.55 -9.69
CA VAL A 222 8.09 5.07 -10.74
C VAL A 222 7.82 6.14 -11.79
N TYR A 223 7.78 7.41 -11.42
CA TYR A 223 7.60 8.51 -12.37
C TYR A 223 8.77 8.61 -13.38
N THR A 224 9.98 8.33 -12.94
CA THR A 224 11.14 8.29 -13.82
C THR A 224 11.05 7.13 -14.82
N CYS A 225 10.55 5.96 -14.40
CA CYS A 225 10.34 4.82 -15.29
C CYS A 225 9.23 5.08 -16.32
N LEU A 226 8.13 5.73 -15.95
CA LEU A 226 7.02 6.04 -16.84
C LEU A 226 7.41 7.04 -17.94
N LEU A 227 8.34 7.95 -17.67
CA LEU A 227 8.87 8.89 -18.68
C LEU A 227 9.67 8.18 -19.79
N TYR A 228 10.27 7.01 -19.51
CA TYR A 228 11.04 6.22 -20.49
C TYR A 228 10.19 5.20 -21.27
N THR A 229 8.97 4.89 -20.82
CA THR A 229 8.11 3.88 -21.43
C THR A 229 6.91 4.47 -22.18
N SER A 230 6.79 5.79 -22.24
CA SER A 230 5.78 6.44 -23.08
C SER A 230 6.14 6.20 -24.55
N PRO A 231 5.33 5.45 -25.32
CA PRO A 231 5.57 5.32 -26.75
C PRO A 231 5.40 6.69 -27.41
N SER A 232 6.42 7.08 -28.12
CA SER A 232 6.44 8.24 -29.01
C SER A 232 5.47 8.08 -30.17
#